data_a4541cc3a707594e38b5e1f7fd24e491
#
_entry.id   a4541cc3a707594e38b5e1f7fd24e491
#
_cell.length_a   1.000
_cell.length_b   1.000
_cell.length_c   1.000
_cell.angle_alpha   90.00
_cell.angle_beta   90.00
_cell.angle_gamma   90.00
#
_symmetry.space_group_name_H-M   'P 1'
#
loop_
_entity.id
_entity.type
_entity.pdbx_description
1 polymer ?
#
loop_
_entity_poly.entity_id
_entity_poly.type
_entity_poly.pdbx_seq_one_letter_code
_entity_poly.pdbx_strand_id
1 'polypeptide(L)'
;MGLSLQQSETLFGQMLDGEMSDAEIKATLIEMAERDETSEEIAGAIRAMRARMIRVTAPEGAIDVCGTGGDGAHSLNVSTAVAIVVAACDVPVAKHGNRAASSKAGGADTLEALGLNLDRAAETAEATLAD
;
A
#
# COMPACT_ATOMS: atom_id res chain seq x y z
N MET A 1 25.16 6.52 -9.59
CA MET A 1 24.44 7.67 -10.16
C MET A 1 22.98 7.25 -10.22
N GLY A 2 22.08 8.01 -9.56
CA GLY A 2 20.67 7.63 -9.51
C GLY A 2 19.97 7.78 -10.87
N LEU A 3 18.80 7.13 -10.99
CA LEU A 3 17.94 7.25 -12.15
C LEU A 3 17.23 8.62 -12.13
N SER A 4 17.00 9.19 -13.30
CA SER A 4 16.08 10.32 -13.42
C SER A 4 14.64 9.87 -13.12
N LEU A 5 13.76 10.81 -12.81
CA LEU A 5 12.34 10.56 -12.55
C LEU A 5 11.70 9.72 -13.68
N GLN A 6 11.96 10.05 -14.94
CA GLN A 6 11.39 9.35 -16.09
C GLN A 6 11.95 7.92 -16.24
N GLN A 7 13.25 7.75 -15.99
CA GLN A 7 13.85 6.40 -16.02
C GLN A 7 13.30 5.51 -14.91
N SER A 8 13.15 6.05 -13.71
CA SER A 8 12.55 5.35 -12.58
C SER A 8 11.09 5.00 -12.85
N GLU A 9 10.28 5.94 -13.35
CA GLU A 9 8.88 5.69 -13.72
C GLU A 9 8.76 4.55 -14.74
N THR A 10 9.62 4.53 -15.75
CA THR A 10 9.66 3.46 -16.77
C THR A 10 10.05 2.12 -16.14
N LEU A 11 11.12 2.09 -15.35
CA LEU A 11 11.64 0.89 -14.71
C LEU A 11 10.60 0.26 -13.77
N PHE A 12 10.01 1.05 -12.88
CA PHE A 12 8.95 0.57 -11.98
C PHE A 12 7.69 0.17 -12.75
N GLY A 13 7.40 0.83 -13.87
CA GLY A 13 6.35 0.41 -14.79
C GLY A 13 6.56 -1.01 -15.30
N GLN A 14 7.74 -1.30 -15.80
CA GLN A 14 8.10 -2.64 -16.30
C GLN A 14 8.03 -3.72 -15.21
N MET A 15 8.49 -3.40 -13.98
CA MET A 15 8.34 -4.31 -12.84
C MET A 15 6.88 -4.64 -12.56
N LEU A 16 6.02 -3.63 -12.51
CA LEU A 16 4.60 -3.78 -12.19
C LEU A 16 3.80 -4.46 -13.30
N ASP A 17 4.23 -4.31 -14.56
CA ASP A 17 3.60 -4.94 -15.72
C ASP A 17 4.09 -6.38 -15.95
N GLY A 18 5.03 -6.88 -15.11
CA GLY A 18 5.56 -8.23 -15.21
C GLY A 18 6.53 -8.42 -16.38
N GLU A 19 7.13 -7.36 -16.87
CA GLU A 19 8.11 -7.39 -17.97
C GLU A 19 9.53 -7.74 -17.50
N MET A 20 9.74 -7.84 -16.19
CA MET A 20 11.01 -8.19 -15.57
C MET A 20 10.87 -9.48 -14.76
N SER A 21 11.93 -10.29 -14.73
CA SER A 21 11.99 -11.47 -13.87
C SER A 21 12.19 -11.08 -12.39
N ASP A 22 11.78 -11.96 -11.48
CA ASP A 22 11.98 -11.76 -10.03
C ASP A 22 13.45 -11.52 -9.66
N ALA A 23 14.38 -12.17 -10.40
CA ALA A 23 15.82 -12.02 -10.18
C ALA A 23 16.30 -10.60 -10.53
N GLU A 24 15.82 -10.05 -11.66
CA GLU A 24 16.13 -8.68 -12.10
C GLU A 24 15.52 -7.65 -11.14
N ILE A 25 14.26 -7.83 -10.76
CA ILE A 25 13.57 -6.96 -9.78
C ILE A 25 14.35 -6.94 -8.47
N LYS A 26 14.68 -8.12 -7.94
CA LYS A 26 15.46 -8.26 -6.70
C LYS A 26 16.81 -7.57 -6.79
N ALA A 27 17.56 -7.80 -7.85
CA ALA A 27 18.89 -7.20 -8.04
C ALA A 27 18.79 -5.66 -8.08
N THR A 28 17.83 -5.13 -8.83
CA THR A 28 17.59 -3.69 -8.97
C THR A 28 17.23 -3.04 -7.64
N LEU A 29 16.29 -3.64 -6.88
CA LEU A 29 15.87 -3.08 -5.59
C LEU A 29 16.97 -3.15 -4.55
N ILE A 30 17.80 -4.20 -4.53
CA ILE A 30 18.96 -4.28 -3.65
C ILE A 30 20.00 -3.21 -4.00
N GLU A 31 20.33 -3.04 -5.29
CA GLU A 31 21.27 -2.01 -5.73
C GLU A 31 20.79 -0.61 -5.31
N MET A 32 19.51 -0.31 -5.50
CA MET A 32 18.93 0.97 -5.08
C MET A 32 19.05 1.18 -3.57
N ALA A 33 18.69 0.17 -2.78
CA ALA A 33 18.75 0.23 -1.31
C ALA A 33 20.19 0.35 -0.77
N GLU A 34 21.19 -0.30 -1.41
CA GLU A 34 22.59 -0.25 -0.98
C GLU A 34 23.24 1.14 -1.13
N ARG A 35 22.72 1.96 -2.04
CA ARG A 35 23.25 3.30 -2.31
C ARG A 35 22.36 4.45 -1.85
N ASP A 36 21.28 4.14 -1.20
CA ASP A 36 20.13 4.99 -0.90
C ASP A 36 19.43 5.53 -2.17
N GLU A 37 18.12 5.48 -2.19
CA GLU A 37 17.30 5.96 -3.28
C GLU A 37 17.26 7.49 -3.31
N THR A 38 17.27 8.05 -4.52
CA THR A 38 17.11 9.49 -4.71
C THR A 38 15.63 9.89 -4.68
N SER A 39 15.36 11.15 -4.41
CA SER A 39 13.99 11.69 -4.47
C SER A 39 13.34 11.56 -5.85
N GLU A 40 14.12 11.62 -6.92
CA GLU A 40 13.63 11.42 -8.28
C GLU A 40 13.23 9.96 -8.52
N GLU A 41 14.00 9.02 -8.01
CA GLU A 41 13.70 7.59 -8.09
C GLU A 41 12.42 7.23 -7.33
N ILE A 42 12.28 7.73 -6.12
CA ILE A 42 11.06 7.54 -5.32
C ILE A 42 9.85 8.17 -6.04
N ALA A 43 9.99 9.39 -6.57
CA ALA A 43 8.91 10.06 -7.28
C ALA A 43 8.49 9.31 -8.56
N GLY A 44 9.45 8.75 -9.30
CA GLY A 44 9.19 7.92 -10.48
C GLY A 44 8.44 6.62 -10.12
N ALA A 45 8.88 5.92 -9.08
CA ALA A 45 8.22 4.73 -8.57
C ALA A 45 6.76 5.03 -8.15
N ILE A 46 6.54 6.13 -7.43
CA ILE A 46 5.18 6.56 -7.03
C ILE A 46 4.32 6.84 -8.26
N ARG A 47 4.83 7.49 -9.30
CA ARG A 47 4.08 7.73 -10.54
C ARG A 47 3.67 6.44 -11.23
N ALA A 48 4.60 5.49 -11.35
CA ALA A 48 4.32 4.19 -11.94
C ALA A 48 3.21 3.43 -11.19
N MET A 49 3.28 3.41 -9.84
CA MET A 49 2.25 2.80 -8.99
C MET A 49 0.91 3.51 -9.14
N ARG A 50 0.88 4.84 -9.07
CA ARG A 50 -0.36 5.62 -9.18
C ARG A 50 -1.05 5.49 -10.54
N ALA A 51 -0.28 5.29 -11.61
CA ALA A 51 -0.83 5.03 -12.93
C ALA A 51 -1.58 3.69 -13.04
N ARG A 52 -1.26 2.73 -12.17
CA ARG A 52 -1.79 1.36 -12.16
C ARG A 52 -2.73 1.07 -10.99
N MET A 53 -2.93 2.03 -10.10
CA MET A 53 -3.83 1.83 -8.95
C MET A 53 -5.29 1.70 -9.40
N ILE A 54 -6.04 0.83 -8.74
CA ILE A 54 -7.49 0.81 -8.80
C ILE A 54 -7.99 2.00 -7.98
N ARG A 55 -8.69 2.93 -8.62
CA ARG A 55 -9.22 4.11 -7.96
C ARG A 55 -10.50 3.76 -7.21
N VAL A 56 -10.64 4.31 -6.02
CA VAL A 56 -11.85 4.23 -5.20
C VAL A 56 -12.30 5.65 -4.89
N THR A 57 -13.56 5.95 -5.15
CA THR A 57 -14.16 7.24 -4.79
C THR A 57 -14.61 7.16 -3.32
N ALA A 58 -14.02 7.97 -2.48
CA ALA A 58 -14.40 8.08 -1.08
C ALA A 58 -15.28 9.31 -0.84
N PRO A 59 -16.18 9.29 0.15
CA PRO A 59 -16.98 10.46 0.53
C PRO A 59 -16.09 11.58 1.07
N GLU A 60 -16.61 12.81 1.03
CA GLU A 60 -15.93 13.97 1.62
C GLU A 60 -15.65 13.75 3.11
N GLY A 61 -14.46 14.07 3.55
CA GLY A 61 -14.03 13.85 4.94
C GLY A 61 -13.54 12.45 5.24
N ALA A 62 -13.54 11.54 4.28
CA ALA A 62 -12.94 10.22 4.49
C ALA A 62 -11.44 10.32 4.78
N ILE A 63 -11.00 9.51 5.73
CA ILE A 63 -9.59 9.44 6.13
C ILE A 63 -9.00 8.05 5.87
N ASP A 64 -7.69 7.99 5.67
CA ASP A 64 -6.93 6.75 5.74
C ASP A 64 -6.08 6.71 7.01
N VAL A 65 -5.99 5.55 7.63
CA VAL A 65 -5.15 5.30 8.80
C VAL A 65 -4.27 4.09 8.50
N CYS A 66 -3.08 4.35 8.01
CA CYS A 66 -2.10 3.30 7.72
C CYS A 66 -0.84 3.44 8.57
N GLY A 67 -0.27 2.31 8.93
CA GLY A 67 1.07 2.23 9.48
C GLY A 67 2.00 1.66 8.42
N THR A 68 3.17 2.24 8.26
CA THR A 68 4.16 1.76 7.28
C THR A 68 4.75 0.40 7.67
N GLY A 69 4.65 0.00 8.93
CA GLY A 69 5.29 -1.21 9.43
C GLY A 69 6.82 -1.10 9.45
N GLY A 70 7.49 -2.21 9.64
CA GLY A 70 8.96 -2.27 9.51
C GLY A 70 9.75 -1.68 10.68
N ASP A 71 9.09 -1.18 11.72
CA ASP A 71 9.73 -0.61 12.91
C ASP A 71 10.27 -1.68 13.88
N GLY A 72 10.05 -2.96 13.59
CA GLY A 72 10.48 -4.08 14.44
C GLY A 72 9.77 -4.16 15.79
N ALA A 73 8.79 -3.29 16.06
CA ALA A 73 8.15 -3.22 17.38
C ALA A 73 7.23 -4.41 17.68
N HIS A 74 6.85 -5.19 16.65
CA HIS A 74 5.93 -6.34 16.75
C HIS A 74 4.66 -6.04 17.57
N SER A 75 4.22 -4.79 17.51
CA SER A 75 3.07 -4.29 18.25
C SER A 75 1.74 -4.81 17.66
N LEU A 76 0.65 -4.54 18.35
CA LEU A 76 -0.69 -4.78 17.85
C LEU A 76 -0.95 -3.95 16.57
N ASN A 77 -1.89 -4.40 15.72
CA ASN A 77 -2.35 -3.67 14.55
C ASN A 77 -3.12 -2.39 14.96
N VAL A 78 -2.39 -1.43 15.53
CA VAL A 78 -2.95 -0.18 16.08
C VAL A 78 -3.73 0.57 15.03
N SER A 79 -3.21 0.67 13.81
CA SER A 79 -3.91 1.38 12.72
C SER A 79 -5.25 0.74 12.36
N THR A 80 -5.37 -0.60 12.45
CA THR A 80 -6.66 -1.29 12.23
C THR A 80 -7.63 -1.02 13.37
N ALA A 81 -7.16 -1.07 14.63
CA ALA A 81 -8.00 -0.73 15.78
C ALA A 81 -8.48 0.73 15.72
N VAL A 82 -7.59 1.66 15.38
CA VAL A 82 -7.94 3.08 15.20
C VAL A 82 -8.96 3.26 14.09
N ALA A 83 -8.82 2.56 12.95
CA ALA A 83 -9.79 2.62 11.86
C ALA A 83 -11.20 2.23 12.33
N ILE A 84 -11.34 1.15 13.08
CA ILE A 84 -12.62 0.68 13.61
C ILE A 84 -13.22 1.69 14.59
N VAL A 85 -12.40 2.22 15.51
CA VAL A 85 -12.87 3.20 16.51
C VAL A 85 -13.31 4.50 15.84
N VAL A 86 -12.56 4.98 14.86
CA VAL A 86 -12.88 6.22 14.14
C VAL A 86 -14.15 6.04 13.30
N ALA A 87 -14.30 4.90 12.63
CA ALA A 87 -15.53 4.58 11.91
C ALA A 87 -16.74 4.50 12.84
N ALA A 88 -16.58 3.98 14.06
CA ALA A 88 -17.63 3.96 15.07
C ALA A 88 -17.99 5.36 15.62
N CYS A 89 -17.22 6.39 15.28
CA CYS A 89 -17.51 7.80 15.57
C CYS A 89 -18.09 8.53 14.34
N ASP A 90 -18.70 7.81 13.40
CA ASP A 90 -19.33 8.34 12.19
C ASP A 90 -18.37 9.09 11.25
N VAL A 91 -17.08 8.73 11.24
CA VAL A 91 -16.09 9.25 10.28
C VAL A 91 -15.83 8.17 9.23
N PRO A 92 -16.04 8.44 7.95
CA PRO A 92 -15.74 7.48 6.89
C PRO A 92 -14.24 7.13 6.85
N VAL A 93 -13.91 5.85 6.85
CA VAL A 93 -12.51 5.38 6.83
C VAL A 93 -12.26 4.54 5.60
N ALA A 94 -11.52 5.08 4.65
CA ALA A 94 -11.02 4.37 3.47
C ALA A 94 -9.64 3.79 3.79
N LYS A 95 -9.63 2.67 4.54
CA LYS A 95 -8.37 2.07 4.99
C LYS A 95 -7.70 1.28 3.89
N HIS A 96 -6.47 1.65 3.57
CA HIS A 96 -5.57 0.81 2.83
C HIS A 96 -4.73 -0.07 3.78
N GLY A 97 -4.49 -1.31 3.42
CA GLY A 97 -3.72 -2.22 4.24
C GLY A 97 -3.19 -3.39 3.45
N ASN A 98 -2.10 -3.97 3.93
CA ASN A 98 -1.48 -5.14 3.33
C ASN A 98 -1.53 -6.36 4.26
N ARG A 99 -1.35 -7.54 3.67
CA ARG A 99 -1.02 -8.75 4.41
C ARG A 99 0.37 -8.61 5.04
N ALA A 100 0.63 -9.38 6.10
CA ALA A 100 1.92 -9.34 6.78
C ALA A 100 3.06 -9.73 5.82
N ALA A 101 4.07 -8.86 5.70
CA ALA A 101 5.32 -9.19 5.01
C ALA A 101 6.41 -9.65 6.01
N SER A 102 6.50 -9.00 7.17
CA SER A 102 7.54 -9.28 8.20
C SER A 102 6.97 -9.41 9.61
N SER A 103 5.71 -9.03 9.84
CA SER A 103 5.01 -9.16 11.13
C SER A 103 4.19 -10.45 11.21
N LYS A 104 3.68 -10.77 12.41
CA LYS A 104 2.85 -11.97 12.63
C LYS A 104 1.46 -11.88 11.96
N ALA A 105 0.93 -10.68 11.80
CA ALA A 105 -0.34 -10.42 11.10
C ALA A 105 -0.34 -8.98 10.57
N GLY A 106 -0.75 -8.81 9.32
CA GLY A 106 -0.97 -7.51 8.70
C GLY A 106 -2.35 -6.93 9.02
N GLY A 107 -2.59 -5.68 8.63
CA GLY A 107 -3.91 -5.06 8.79
C GLY A 107 -5.01 -5.81 8.02
N ALA A 108 -4.71 -6.28 6.83
CA ALA A 108 -5.61 -7.08 6.01
C ALA A 108 -5.94 -8.42 6.68
N ASP A 109 -4.94 -9.14 7.20
CA ASP A 109 -5.13 -10.41 7.89
C ASP A 109 -6.04 -10.28 9.12
N THR A 110 -5.90 -9.15 9.84
CA THR A 110 -6.74 -8.85 11.00
C THR A 110 -8.20 -8.60 10.61
N LEU A 111 -8.45 -7.84 9.55
CA LEU A 111 -9.80 -7.56 9.07
C LEU A 111 -10.47 -8.83 8.52
N GLU A 112 -9.73 -9.68 7.83
CA GLU A 112 -10.21 -10.98 7.35
C GLU A 112 -10.59 -11.89 8.52
N ALA A 113 -9.79 -11.95 9.58
CA ALA A 113 -10.11 -12.69 10.81
C ALA A 113 -11.34 -12.13 11.53
N LEU A 114 -11.66 -10.85 11.35
CA LEU A 114 -12.88 -10.21 11.85
C LEU A 114 -14.09 -10.40 10.92
N GLY A 115 -13.92 -11.10 9.79
CA GLY A 115 -15.00 -11.48 8.88
C GLY A 115 -15.13 -10.63 7.61
N LEU A 116 -14.19 -9.69 7.36
CA LEU A 116 -14.18 -8.95 6.10
C LEU A 116 -13.74 -9.87 4.95
N ASN A 117 -14.55 -9.93 3.90
CA ASN A 117 -14.19 -10.67 2.69
C ASN A 117 -13.30 -9.79 1.80
N LEU A 118 -11.98 -10.02 1.85
CA LEU A 118 -11.00 -9.24 1.10
C LEU A 118 -11.07 -9.47 -0.41
N ASP A 119 -11.51 -10.64 -0.86
CA ASP A 119 -11.62 -10.94 -2.30
C ASP A 119 -12.68 -10.06 -2.97
N ARG A 120 -13.67 -9.62 -2.21
CA ARG A 120 -14.73 -8.72 -2.67
C ARG A 120 -14.50 -7.25 -2.33
N ALA A 121 -13.51 -6.96 -1.47
CA ALA A 121 -13.29 -5.60 -0.96
C ALA A 121 -13.05 -4.57 -2.08
N ALA A 122 -12.29 -4.94 -3.11
CA ALA A 122 -12.03 -4.05 -4.24
C ALA A 122 -13.31 -3.71 -5.03
N GLU A 123 -14.23 -4.68 -5.18
CA GLU A 123 -15.49 -4.51 -5.93
C GLU A 123 -16.54 -3.75 -5.12
N THR A 124 -16.52 -3.86 -3.80
CA THR A 124 -17.55 -3.31 -2.92
C THR A 124 -17.11 -2.06 -2.16
N ALA A 125 -15.84 -1.64 -2.28
CA ALA A 125 -15.27 -0.55 -1.50
C ALA A 125 -16.07 0.75 -1.58
N GLU A 126 -16.44 1.18 -2.77
CA GLU A 126 -17.21 2.43 -2.97
C GLU A 126 -18.62 2.33 -2.37
N ALA A 127 -19.29 1.21 -2.55
CA ALA A 127 -20.61 1.00 -1.98
C ALA A 127 -20.57 0.95 -0.44
N THR A 128 -19.57 0.27 0.12
CA THR A 128 -19.38 0.18 1.58
C THR A 128 -19.00 1.53 2.21
N LEU A 129 -18.30 2.40 1.47
CA LEU A 129 -17.95 3.73 1.94
C LEU A 129 -19.11 4.74 1.85
N ALA A 130 -20.13 4.44 1.04
CA ALA A 130 -21.30 5.30 0.83
C ALA A 130 -22.43 5.03 1.83
N ASP A 131 -22.43 3.89 2.52
CA ASP A 131 -23.37 3.48 3.56
C ASP A 131 -22.96 4.04 4.93
#